data_e44ff34f5bb5f9a3a62df885da9e91d9
#
_entry.id   e44ff34f5bb5f9a3a62df885da9e91d9
#
_cell.length_a   1.000
_cell.length_b   1.000
_cell.length_c   1.000
_cell.angle_alpha   90.00
_cell.angle_beta   90.00
_cell.angle_gamma   90.00
#
_symmetry.space_group_name_H-M   'P 1'
#
loop_
_entity.id
_entity.type
_entity.pdbx_description
1 polymer ?
#
loop_
_entity_poly.entity_id
_entity_poly.type
_entity_poly.pdbx_seq_one_letter_code
_entity_poly.pdbx_strand_id
1 'polypeptide(L)'
;ALRSALALAGGIGLLPGDGEPLERCLLRALLDEHWPASLCANLRRLHWAAAQVRGRLSGENWLALLELQRDMQALDPARTDLGEALDFLNRLVMSLAALSGFALDDMTRDDGWRFLMIGRRIERVRFFAESIAAFLDGGSAWDAGALEWLLELGNSGITYRSRYLASPQLVPVLDLLLLHEQNPHSLRFQLQALERSLERLHEEFGAPRERELRTLGERLRSFDLAALESPLFGAAGLDEVLVGLARLLRDIAACAGQVSDRLGLRYFAHVDDVSQRTVST
;
A
#
# COMPACT_ATOMS: atom_id res chain seq x y z
N ALA A 1 9.90 7.18 -17.86
CA ALA A 1 8.70 6.76 -17.11
C ALA A 1 8.57 5.24 -17.05
N LEU A 2 8.30 4.52 -18.18
CA LEU A 2 8.04 3.08 -18.17
C LEU A 2 9.22 2.25 -17.57
N ARG A 3 10.46 2.53 -17.97
CA ARG A 3 11.64 1.83 -17.42
C ARG A 3 11.76 2.03 -15.91
N SER A 4 11.53 3.23 -15.42
CA SER A 4 11.59 3.56 -13.99
C SER A 4 10.46 2.85 -13.23
N ALA A 5 9.24 2.80 -13.79
CA ALA A 5 8.12 2.06 -13.23
C ALA A 5 8.40 0.56 -13.11
N LEU A 6 8.99 -0.04 -14.16
CA LEU A 6 9.34 -1.46 -14.17
C LEU A 6 10.48 -1.79 -13.20
N ALA A 7 11.51 -0.95 -13.15
CA ALA A 7 12.61 -1.10 -12.19
C ALA A 7 12.10 -1.02 -10.75
N LEU A 8 11.19 -0.07 -10.47
CA LEU A 8 10.57 0.05 -9.17
C LEU A 8 9.71 -1.17 -8.84
N ALA A 9 8.83 -1.59 -9.75
CA ALA A 9 7.97 -2.75 -9.54
C ALA A 9 8.79 -4.03 -9.29
N GLY A 10 9.93 -4.21 -9.96
CA GLY A 10 10.88 -5.27 -9.67
C GLY A 10 11.53 -5.13 -8.30
N GLY A 11 11.98 -3.92 -7.95
CA GLY A 11 12.64 -3.62 -6.67
C GLY A 11 11.77 -3.85 -5.43
N ILE A 12 10.45 -3.67 -5.55
CA ILE A 12 9.47 -3.95 -4.48
C ILE A 12 8.77 -5.32 -4.62
N GLY A 13 9.28 -6.19 -5.50
CA GLY A 13 8.78 -7.55 -5.66
C GLY A 13 7.40 -7.69 -6.31
N LEU A 14 6.94 -6.69 -7.05
CA LEU A 14 5.68 -6.76 -7.81
C LEU A 14 5.82 -7.38 -9.20
N LEU A 15 7.05 -7.60 -9.66
CA LEU A 15 7.31 -8.33 -10.90
C LEU A 15 8.13 -9.58 -10.60
N PRO A 16 7.81 -10.72 -11.24
CA PRO A 16 8.65 -11.90 -11.15
C PRO A 16 10.02 -11.62 -11.79
N GLY A 17 11.05 -12.30 -11.29
CA GLY A 17 12.45 -12.06 -11.64
C GLY A 17 12.81 -12.21 -13.12
N ASP A 18 14.03 -11.83 -13.45
CA ASP A 18 14.58 -11.59 -14.78
C ASP A 18 14.59 -12.78 -15.73
N GLY A 19 14.49 -12.47 -17.03
CA GLY A 19 14.74 -13.41 -18.14
C GLY A 19 13.53 -13.72 -19.03
N GLU A 20 12.33 -13.30 -18.64
CA GLU A 20 11.14 -13.46 -19.47
C GLU A 20 10.80 -12.18 -20.25
N PRO A 21 10.10 -12.29 -21.41
CA PRO A 21 9.52 -11.13 -22.08
C PRO A 21 8.62 -10.34 -21.12
N LEU A 22 8.69 -9.00 -21.18
CA LEU A 22 7.97 -8.10 -20.29
C LEU A 22 6.46 -8.42 -20.20
N GLU A 23 5.84 -8.69 -21.35
CA GLU A 23 4.43 -9.06 -21.41
C GLU A 23 4.12 -10.27 -20.53
N ARG A 24 4.95 -11.30 -20.59
CA ARG A 24 4.79 -12.51 -19.77
C ARG A 24 5.02 -12.22 -18.29
N CYS A 25 6.00 -11.37 -17.96
CA CYS A 25 6.22 -10.93 -16.58
C CYS A 25 4.98 -10.20 -16.02
N LEU A 26 4.37 -9.31 -16.81
CA LEU A 26 3.17 -8.57 -16.40
C LEU A 26 1.97 -9.50 -16.23
N LEU A 27 1.75 -10.43 -17.17
CA LEU A 27 0.68 -11.41 -17.06
C LEU A 27 0.88 -12.36 -15.86
N ARG A 28 2.11 -12.78 -15.57
CA ARG A 28 2.42 -13.56 -14.35
C ARG A 28 2.16 -12.77 -13.08
N ALA A 29 2.57 -11.50 -13.03
CA ALA A 29 2.27 -10.62 -11.90
C ALA A 29 0.77 -10.47 -11.64
N LEU A 30 -0.03 -10.58 -12.69
CA LEU A 30 -1.48 -10.54 -12.60
C LEU A 30 -2.07 -11.91 -12.22
N LEU A 31 -1.72 -12.99 -12.94
CA LEU A 31 -2.50 -14.23 -13.01
C LEU A 31 -1.88 -15.43 -12.29
N ASP A 32 -0.58 -15.42 -11.96
CA ASP A 32 0.08 -16.58 -11.34
C ASP A 32 -0.41 -16.81 -9.92
N GLU A 33 -1.26 -17.81 -9.75
CA GLU A 33 -1.88 -18.18 -8.47
C GLU A 33 -0.87 -18.72 -7.44
N HIS A 34 0.25 -19.25 -7.91
CA HIS A 34 1.30 -19.83 -7.07
C HIS A 34 2.32 -18.78 -6.63
N TRP A 35 2.35 -17.63 -7.29
CA TRP A 35 3.20 -16.53 -6.85
C TRP A 35 2.48 -15.65 -5.80
N PRO A 36 2.96 -15.64 -4.54
CA PRO A 36 2.25 -14.98 -3.44
C PRO A 36 2.03 -13.46 -3.63
N ALA A 37 2.88 -12.80 -4.43
CA ALA A 37 2.76 -11.38 -4.72
C ALA A 37 1.81 -11.07 -5.88
N SER A 38 1.35 -12.07 -6.65
CA SER A 38 0.45 -11.84 -7.77
C SER A 38 -0.88 -11.25 -7.34
N LEU A 39 -1.52 -10.54 -8.26
CA LEU A 39 -2.83 -9.93 -7.99
C LEU A 39 -3.91 -11.00 -7.74
N CYS A 40 -3.94 -12.07 -8.54
CA CYS A 40 -4.88 -13.18 -8.34
C CYS A 40 -4.72 -13.87 -6.99
N ALA A 41 -3.49 -14.12 -6.53
CA ALA A 41 -3.25 -14.68 -5.20
C ALA A 41 -3.72 -13.72 -4.09
N ASN A 42 -3.54 -12.41 -4.25
CA ASN A 42 -4.04 -11.40 -3.31
C ASN A 42 -5.57 -11.32 -3.29
N LEU A 43 -6.23 -11.36 -4.44
CA LEU A 43 -7.69 -11.36 -4.53
C LEU A 43 -8.32 -12.62 -3.91
N ARG A 44 -7.68 -13.77 -4.05
CA ARG A 44 -8.10 -15.00 -3.35
C ARG A 44 -8.01 -14.85 -1.84
N ARG A 45 -6.91 -14.29 -1.33
CA ARG A 45 -6.77 -14.02 0.11
C ARG A 45 -7.81 -13.02 0.61
N LEU A 46 -8.08 -11.97 -0.18
CA LEU A 46 -9.14 -11.01 0.13
C LEU A 46 -10.51 -11.70 0.22
N HIS A 47 -10.87 -12.54 -0.77
CA HIS A 47 -12.12 -13.27 -0.76
C HIS A 47 -12.21 -14.25 0.41
N TRP A 48 -11.14 -15.01 0.67
CA TRP A 48 -11.08 -15.92 1.81
C TRP A 48 -11.27 -15.17 3.15
N ALA A 49 -10.55 -14.06 3.36
CA ALA A 49 -10.68 -13.26 4.57
C ALA A 49 -12.11 -12.67 4.72
N ALA A 50 -12.70 -12.19 3.62
CA ALA A 50 -14.06 -11.66 3.63
C ALA A 50 -15.09 -12.76 3.96
N ALA A 51 -14.88 -13.99 3.51
CA ALA A 51 -15.74 -15.12 3.84
C ALA A 51 -15.75 -15.44 5.34
N GLN A 52 -14.61 -15.29 6.04
CA GLN A 52 -14.54 -15.49 7.50
C GLN A 52 -15.38 -14.45 8.28
N VAL A 53 -15.59 -13.29 7.71
CA VAL A 53 -16.35 -12.18 8.33
C VAL A 53 -17.65 -11.88 7.58
N ARG A 54 -18.19 -12.86 6.83
CA ARG A 54 -19.37 -12.69 5.97
C ARG A 54 -20.54 -12.02 6.68
N GLY A 55 -20.78 -12.36 7.95
CA GLY A 55 -21.88 -11.82 8.75
C GLY A 55 -21.75 -10.33 9.08
N ARG A 56 -20.60 -9.70 8.79
CA ARG A 56 -20.33 -8.27 8.98
C ARG A 56 -20.39 -7.45 7.69
N LEU A 57 -20.55 -8.13 6.55
CA LEU A 57 -20.60 -7.50 5.24
C LEU A 57 -22.07 -7.40 4.79
N SER A 58 -22.44 -6.25 4.21
CA SER A 58 -23.74 -6.10 3.56
C SER A 58 -23.89 -7.05 2.37
N GLY A 59 -25.14 -7.22 1.89
CA GLY A 59 -25.40 -8.01 0.68
C GLY A 59 -24.65 -7.48 -0.53
N GLU A 60 -24.62 -6.16 -0.70
CA GLU A 60 -23.96 -5.44 -1.77
C GLU A 60 -22.44 -5.64 -1.74
N ASN A 61 -21.82 -5.52 -0.56
CA ASN A 61 -20.40 -5.82 -0.36
C ASN A 61 -20.03 -7.23 -0.80
N TRP A 62 -20.87 -8.19 -0.42
CA TRP A 62 -20.63 -9.58 -0.75
C TRP A 62 -20.82 -9.87 -2.24
N LEU A 63 -21.83 -9.28 -2.87
CA LEU A 63 -22.03 -9.38 -4.31
C LEU A 63 -20.85 -8.81 -5.09
N ALA A 64 -20.36 -7.64 -4.70
CA ALA A 64 -19.17 -7.04 -5.33
C ALA A 64 -17.93 -7.93 -5.22
N LEU A 65 -17.72 -8.60 -4.08
CA LEU A 65 -16.62 -9.57 -3.92
C LEU A 65 -16.81 -10.82 -4.78
N LEU A 66 -18.05 -11.32 -4.92
CA LEU A 66 -18.36 -12.46 -5.78
C LEU A 66 -18.18 -12.13 -7.26
N GLU A 67 -18.60 -10.94 -7.70
CA GLU A 67 -18.38 -10.45 -9.08
C GLU A 67 -16.89 -10.35 -9.39
N LEU A 68 -16.13 -9.77 -8.47
CA LEU A 68 -14.68 -9.68 -8.60
C LEU A 68 -14.01 -11.07 -8.71
N GLN A 69 -14.48 -12.04 -7.92
CA GLN A 69 -13.99 -13.42 -8.01
C GLN A 69 -14.35 -14.08 -9.36
N ARG A 70 -15.55 -13.85 -9.87
CA ARG A 70 -15.97 -14.37 -11.18
C ARG A 70 -15.14 -13.75 -12.31
N ASP A 71 -14.93 -12.45 -12.28
CA ASP A 71 -14.11 -11.75 -13.27
C ASP A 71 -12.67 -12.29 -13.29
N MET A 72 -12.09 -12.54 -12.11
CA MET A 72 -10.77 -13.15 -11.99
C MET A 72 -10.74 -14.59 -12.55
N GLN A 73 -11.77 -15.40 -12.26
CA GLN A 73 -11.86 -16.78 -12.74
C GLN A 73 -12.13 -16.89 -14.24
N ALA A 74 -12.65 -15.84 -14.86
CA ALA A 74 -12.87 -15.80 -16.31
C ALA A 74 -11.57 -15.58 -17.10
N LEU A 75 -10.49 -15.13 -16.45
CA LEU A 75 -9.19 -14.97 -17.08
C LEU A 75 -8.47 -16.32 -17.18
N ASP A 76 -8.09 -16.70 -18.41
CA ASP A 76 -7.27 -17.88 -18.67
C ASP A 76 -5.79 -17.48 -18.80
N PRO A 77 -4.90 -17.88 -17.87
CA PRO A 77 -3.49 -17.52 -17.93
C PRO A 77 -2.78 -17.88 -19.23
N ALA A 78 -3.30 -18.86 -19.98
CA ALA A 78 -2.72 -19.32 -21.23
C ALA A 78 -3.21 -18.51 -22.46
N ARG A 79 -4.31 -17.76 -22.32
CA ARG A 79 -5.00 -17.08 -23.43
C ARG A 79 -5.15 -15.59 -23.28
N THR A 80 -5.16 -15.10 -22.02
CA THR A 80 -5.33 -13.69 -21.70
C THR A 80 -4.20 -12.86 -22.30
N ASP A 81 -4.54 -11.87 -23.10
CA ASP A 81 -3.60 -10.88 -23.60
C ASP A 81 -3.54 -9.62 -22.72
N LEU A 82 -2.65 -8.68 -23.07
CA LEU A 82 -2.51 -7.42 -22.30
C LEU A 82 -3.76 -6.53 -22.39
N GLY A 83 -4.55 -6.61 -23.47
CA GLY A 83 -5.79 -5.84 -23.62
C GLY A 83 -6.84 -6.33 -22.63
N GLU A 84 -7.09 -7.64 -22.59
CA GLU A 84 -8.00 -8.27 -21.64
C GLU A 84 -7.55 -8.05 -20.19
N ALA A 85 -6.24 -8.13 -19.93
CA ALA A 85 -5.66 -7.85 -18.62
C ALA A 85 -5.92 -6.39 -18.20
N LEU A 86 -5.76 -5.42 -19.09
CA LEU A 86 -6.03 -4.01 -18.83
C LEU A 86 -7.51 -3.76 -18.55
N ASP A 87 -8.41 -4.36 -19.33
CA ASP A 87 -9.85 -4.26 -19.11
C ASP A 87 -10.26 -4.83 -17.75
N PHE A 88 -9.67 -5.96 -17.36
CA PHE A 88 -9.86 -6.52 -16.03
C PHE A 88 -9.36 -5.57 -14.92
N LEU A 89 -8.16 -5.01 -15.07
CA LEU A 89 -7.60 -4.07 -14.09
C LEU A 89 -8.46 -2.81 -13.93
N ASN A 90 -9.01 -2.28 -15.02
CA ASN A 90 -9.92 -1.14 -14.99
C ASN A 90 -11.20 -1.45 -14.20
N ARG A 91 -11.83 -2.61 -14.44
CA ARG A 91 -13.00 -3.05 -13.66
C ARG A 91 -12.63 -3.29 -12.20
N LEU A 92 -11.47 -3.90 -11.93
CA LEU A 92 -10.97 -4.16 -10.58
C LEU A 92 -10.82 -2.88 -9.77
N VAL A 93 -10.20 -1.83 -10.34
CA VAL A 93 -10.05 -0.53 -9.66
C VAL A 93 -11.41 0.03 -9.24
N MET A 94 -12.42 -0.03 -10.11
CA MET A 94 -13.78 0.42 -9.80
C MET A 94 -14.43 -0.43 -8.69
N SER A 95 -14.28 -1.75 -8.75
CA SER A 95 -14.82 -2.67 -7.73
C SER A 95 -14.15 -2.44 -6.37
N LEU A 96 -12.83 -2.27 -6.32
CA LEU A 96 -12.11 -1.98 -5.08
C LEU A 96 -12.45 -0.59 -4.52
N ALA A 97 -12.72 0.40 -5.37
CA ALA A 97 -13.20 1.72 -4.95
C ALA A 97 -14.60 1.61 -4.32
N ALA A 98 -15.51 0.86 -4.92
CA ALA A 98 -16.84 0.60 -4.37
C ALA A 98 -16.76 -0.13 -3.02
N LEU A 99 -15.97 -1.21 -2.91
CA LEU A 99 -15.73 -1.91 -1.63
C LEU A 99 -15.15 -1.00 -0.57
N SER A 100 -14.29 -0.05 -0.97
CA SER A 100 -13.74 0.96 -0.06
C SER A 100 -14.81 1.94 0.43
N GLY A 101 -15.72 2.38 -0.45
CA GLY A 101 -16.86 3.23 -0.11
C GLY A 101 -17.80 2.54 0.88
N PHE A 102 -18.20 1.31 0.60
CA PHE A 102 -19.04 0.51 1.50
C PHE A 102 -18.42 0.34 2.89
N ALA A 103 -17.10 0.07 2.97
CA ALA A 103 -16.41 -0.06 4.24
C ALA A 103 -16.43 1.24 5.06
N LEU A 104 -16.50 2.39 4.40
CA LEU A 104 -16.52 3.70 5.06
C LEU A 104 -17.93 4.15 5.44
N ASP A 105 -18.94 3.84 4.62
CA ASP A 105 -20.28 4.41 4.73
C ASP A 105 -21.31 3.41 5.30
N ASP A 106 -21.20 2.11 5.00
CA ASP A 106 -22.22 1.12 5.38
C ASP A 106 -21.85 0.29 6.61
N MET A 107 -20.54 0.12 6.90
CA MET A 107 -20.16 -0.69 8.05
C MET A 107 -20.37 0.05 9.37
N THR A 108 -21.01 -0.62 10.33
CA THR A 108 -21.02 -0.15 11.72
C THR A 108 -19.59 0.04 12.21
N ARG A 109 -19.31 1.19 12.83
CA ARG A 109 -17.98 1.58 13.31
C ARG A 109 -17.63 0.91 14.65
N ASP A 110 -17.75 -0.41 14.66
CA ASP A 110 -17.38 -1.28 15.76
C ASP A 110 -15.89 -1.68 15.70
N ASP A 111 -15.48 -2.60 16.55
CA ASP A 111 -14.10 -3.09 16.61
C ASP A 111 -13.66 -3.76 15.30
N GLY A 112 -14.57 -4.51 14.65
CA GLY A 112 -14.28 -5.13 13.37
C GLY A 112 -13.95 -4.11 12.28
N TRP A 113 -14.75 -3.04 12.19
CA TRP A 113 -14.44 -1.92 11.31
C TRP A 113 -13.11 -1.26 11.64
N ARG A 114 -12.81 -1.12 12.92
CA ARG A 114 -11.57 -0.51 13.42
C ARG A 114 -10.35 -1.32 13.00
N PHE A 115 -10.38 -2.65 13.18
CA PHE A 115 -9.31 -3.53 12.69
C PHE A 115 -9.15 -3.50 11.18
N LEU A 116 -10.26 -3.46 10.42
CA LEU A 116 -10.21 -3.31 8.97
C LEU A 116 -9.49 -1.99 8.57
N MET A 117 -9.82 -0.88 9.23
CA MET A 117 -9.18 0.41 8.96
C MET A 117 -7.69 0.42 9.35
N ILE A 118 -7.32 -0.21 10.44
CA ILE A 118 -5.91 -0.36 10.85
C ILE A 118 -5.15 -1.17 9.80
N GLY A 119 -5.65 -2.35 9.41
CA GLY A 119 -5.02 -3.18 8.39
C GLY A 119 -4.82 -2.43 7.07
N ARG A 120 -5.85 -1.74 6.56
CA ARG A 120 -5.74 -0.92 5.35
C ARG A 120 -4.67 0.18 5.46
N ARG A 121 -4.52 0.81 6.63
CA ARG A 121 -3.50 1.85 6.84
C ARG A 121 -2.10 1.26 6.92
N ILE A 122 -1.93 0.13 7.61
CA ILE A 122 -0.65 -0.58 7.68
C ILE A 122 -0.18 -0.92 6.26
N GLU A 123 -1.03 -1.53 5.44
CA GLU A 123 -0.66 -1.91 4.07
C GLU A 123 -0.32 -0.67 3.20
N ARG A 124 -1.07 0.42 3.33
CA ARG A 124 -0.75 1.66 2.62
C ARG A 124 0.57 2.27 3.07
N VAL A 125 0.84 2.31 4.37
CA VAL A 125 2.11 2.82 4.92
C VAL A 125 3.27 1.98 4.41
N ARG A 126 3.18 0.65 4.50
CA ARG A 126 4.23 -0.26 4.03
C ARG A 126 4.50 -0.10 2.55
N PHE A 127 3.46 -0.32 1.74
CA PHE A 127 3.59 -0.26 0.28
C PHE A 127 4.15 1.07 -0.19
N PHE A 128 3.63 2.18 0.33
CA PHE A 128 4.03 3.50 -0.13
C PHE A 128 5.42 3.89 0.34
N ALA A 129 5.78 3.57 1.58
CA ALA A 129 7.13 3.79 2.09
C ALA A 129 8.18 2.95 1.33
N GLU A 130 7.92 1.66 1.08
CA GLU A 130 8.78 0.78 0.29
C GLU A 130 8.92 1.28 -1.16
N SER A 131 7.81 1.71 -1.78
CA SER A 131 7.81 2.23 -3.15
C SER A 131 8.64 3.49 -3.30
N ILE A 132 8.50 4.46 -2.39
CA ILE A 132 9.30 5.69 -2.44
C ILE A 132 10.77 5.39 -2.13
N ALA A 133 11.06 4.52 -1.15
CA ALA A 133 12.44 4.13 -0.85
C ALA A 133 13.13 3.48 -2.07
N ALA A 134 12.46 2.56 -2.75
CA ALA A 134 12.99 1.93 -3.96
C ALA A 134 13.14 2.93 -5.12
N PHE A 135 12.22 3.90 -5.24
CA PHE A 135 12.33 4.99 -6.21
C PHE A 135 13.61 5.82 -5.96
N LEU A 136 13.89 6.18 -4.71
CA LEU A 136 15.07 6.97 -4.35
C LEU A 136 16.38 6.20 -4.65
N ASP A 137 16.41 4.89 -4.40
CA ASP A 137 17.58 4.06 -4.70
C ASP A 137 17.80 3.84 -6.19
N GLY A 138 16.74 3.90 -6.99
CA GLY A 138 16.77 3.63 -8.43
C GLY A 138 17.51 4.69 -9.28
N GLY A 139 18.03 5.76 -8.66
CA GLY A 139 18.77 6.83 -9.36
C GLY A 139 17.91 7.68 -10.31
N SER A 140 16.59 7.50 -10.33
CA SER A 140 15.65 8.21 -11.20
C SER A 140 15.00 9.44 -10.55
N ALA A 141 15.49 9.86 -9.40
CA ALA A 141 14.89 10.93 -8.59
C ALA A 141 14.77 12.28 -9.33
N TRP A 142 15.59 12.50 -10.34
CA TRP A 142 15.60 13.73 -11.14
C TRP A 142 14.92 13.59 -12.51
N ASP A 143 14.37 12.41 -12.84
CA ASP A 143 13.62 12.19 -14.09
C ASP A 143 12.16 12.61 -13.91
N ALA A 144 11.72 13.62 -14.66
CA ALA A 144 10.35 14.14 -14.61
C ALA A 144 9.29 13.05 -14.89
N GLY A 145 9.57 12.14 -15.84
CA GLY A 145 8.66 11.04 -16.15
C GLY A 145 8.55 10.01 -15.01
N ALA A 146 9.64 9.79 -14.27
CA ALA A 146 9.64 8.94 -13.09
C ALA A 146 8.87 9.60 -11.93
N LEU A 147 9.00 10.92 -11.77
CA LEU A 147 8.23 11.69 -10.78
C LEU A 147 6.73 11.73 -11.11
N GLU A 148 6.35 11.87 -12.39
CA GLU A 148 4.94 11.75 -12.82
C GLU A 148 4.37 10.38 -12.45
N TRP A 149 5.12 9.32 -12.73
CA TRP A 149 4.69 7.98 -12.37
C TRP A 149 4.55 7.81 -10.85
N LEU A 150 5.43 8.39 -10.05
CA LEU A 150 5.32 8.36 -8.59
C LEU A 150 4.07 9.09 -8.09
N LEU A 151 3.72 10.22 -8.71
CA LEU A 151 2.48 10.95 -8.43
C LEU A 151 1.23 10.13 -8.80
N GLU A 152 1.25 9.39 -9.92
CA GLU A 152 0.17 8.49 -10.29
C GLU A 152 0.04 7.32 -9.30
N LEU A 153 1.15 6.69 -8.91
CA LEU A 153 1.16 5.65 -7.87
C LEU A 153 0.55 6.15 -6.55
N GLY A 154 0.88 7.39 -6.16
CA GLY A 154 0.35 8.07 -4.98
C GLY A 154 -1.03 8.69 -5.19
N ASN A 155 -1.69 8.49 -6.36
CA ASN A 155 -2.97 9.13 -6.73
C ASN A 155 -3.01 10.64 -6.39
N SER A 156 -1.90 11.33 -6.63
CA SER A 156 -1.70 12.74 -6.25
C SER A 156 -1.39 13.66 -7.43
N GLY A 157 -1.48 13.17 -8.67
CA GLY A 157 -1.18 13.94 -9.87
C GLY A 157 -2.07 15.17 -10.04
N ILE A 158 -3.38 15.05 -9.79
CA ILE A 158 -4.32 16.18 -9.84
C ILE A 158 -3.98 17.20 -8.73
N THR A 159 -3.74 16.73 -7.51
CA THR A 159 -3.39 17.59 -6.36
C THR A 159 -2.10 18.34 -6.61
N TYR A 160 -1.10 17.67 -7.21
CA TYR A 160 0.17 18.29 -7.57
C TYR A 160 -0.03 19.41 -8.59
N ARG A 161 -0.70 19.14 -9.72
CA ARG A 161 -0.97 20.13 -10.77
C ARG A 161 -1.77 21.32 -10.25
N SER A 162 -2.77 21.07 -9.40
CA SER A 162 -3.56 22.14 -8.80
C SER A 162 -2.75 23.05 -7.88
N ARG A 163 -1.73 22.51 -7.19
CA ARG A 163 -0.96 23.24 -6.17
C ARG A 163 0.27 23.95 -6.74
N TYR A 164 0.99 23.30 -7.63
CA TYR A 164 2.32 23.77 -8.08
C TYR A 164 2.33 24.33 -9.50
N LEU A 165 1.31 24.05 -10.33
CA LEU A 165 1.17 24.57 -11.71
C LEU A 165 2.41 24.39 -12.60
N ALA A 166 3.26 23.42 -12.28
CA ALA A 166 4.56 23.19 -12.92
C ALA A 166 4.77 21.70 -13.23
N SER A 167 5.77 21.40 -14.03
CA SER A 167 6.25 20.04 -14.23
C SER A 167 6.75 19.45 -12.89
N PRO A 168 6.62 18.14 -12.68
CA PRO A 168 7.06 17.51 -11.45
C PRO A 168 8.53 17.76 -11.13
N GLN A 169 8.78 18.17 -9.90
CA GLN A 169 10.10 18.38 -9.32
C GLN A 169 10.23 17.54 -8.05
N LEU A 170 11.43 17.07 -7.74
CA LEU A 170 11.67 16.11 -6.67
C LEU A 170 11.14 16.59 -5.31
N VAL A 171 11.55 17.75 -4.85
CA VAL A 171 11.19 18.26 -3.51
C VAL A 171 9.69 18.49 -3.37
N PRO A 172 9.00 19.21 -4.28
CA PRO A 172 7.54 19.34 -4.22
C PRO A 172 6.79 18.02 -4.31
N VAL A 173 7.28 17.03 -5.08
CA VAL A 173 6.68 15.70 -5.16
C VAL A 173 6.84 14.97 -3.82
N LEU A 174 8.04 14.96 -3.24
CA LEU A 174 8.30 14.32 -1.94
C LEU A 174 7.53 15.03 -0.81
N ASP A 175 7.45 16.35 -0.81
CA ASP A 175 6.66 17.10 0.18
C ASP A 175 5.18 16.65 0.11
N LEU A 176 4.59 16.64 -1.08
CA LEU A 176 3.20 16.23 -1.28
C LEU A 176 2.92 14.78 -0.86
N LEU A 177 3.83 13.87 -1.18
CA LEU A 177 3.64 12.43 -0.96
C LEU A 177 4.07 11.96 0.43
N LEU A 178 5.04 12.64 1.06
CA LEU A 178 5.57 12.25 2.37
C LEU A 178 5.02 13.09 3.51
N LEU A 179 4.98 14.43 3.37
CA LEU A 179 4.81 15.35 4.49
C LEU A 179 3.46 16.06 4.54
N HIS A 180 2.70 16.08 3.46
CA HIS A 180 1.48 16.87 3.38
C HIS A 180 0.37 16.29 4.26
N GLU A 181 -0.02 17.01 5.32
CA GLU A 181 -0.97 16.54 6.35
C GLU A 181 -2.41 16.35 5.86
N GLN A 182 -2.82 17.07 4.82
CA GLN A 182 -4.19 17.04 4.28
C GLN A 182 -4.33 16.15 3.05
N ASN A 183 -3.23 15.62 2.50
CA ASN A 183 -3.30 14.67 1.41
C ASN A 183 -3.58 13.25 1.95
N PRO A 184 -4.76 12.67 1.71
CA PRO A 184 -5.07 11.32 2.21
C PRO A 184 -4.13 10.23 1.70
N HIS A 185 -3.38 10.52 0.64
CA HIS A 185 -2.42 9.60 0.02
C HIS A 185 -1.00 9.83 0.54
N SER A 186 -0.73 10.88 1.35
CA SER A 186 0.59 11.09 1.91
C SER A 186 0.91 10.08 3.01
N LEU A 187 2.20 9.76 3.14
CA LEU A 187 2.67 8.87 4.18
C LEU A 187 2.38 9.42 5.57
N ARG A 188 2.57 10.72 5.78
CA ARG A 188 2.29 11.39 7.05
C ARG A 188 0.82 11.30 7.45
N PHE A 189 -0.12 11.56 6.53
CA PHE A 189 -1.55 11.42 6.80
C PHE A 189 -1.88 9.99 7.24
N GLN A 190 -1.34 8.98 6.55
CA GLN A 190 -1.61 7.58 6.86
C GLN A 190 -1.01 7.17 8.22
N LEU A 191 0.21 7.62 8.53
CA LEU A 191 0.85 7.37 9.83
C LEU A 191 0.05 7.99 10.98
N GLN A 192 -0.31 9.27 10.88
CA GLN A 192 -1.11 9.94 11.92
C GLN A 192 -2.46 9.26 12.15
N ALA A 193 -3.09 8.81 11.08
CA ALA A 193 -4.37 8.13 11.18
C ALA A 193 -4.23 6.71 11.73
N LEU A 194 -3.12 6.01 11.44
CA LEU A 194 -2.77 4.73 12.05
C LEU A 194 -2.48 4.89 13.54
N GLU A 195 -1.64 5.84 13.92
CA GLU A 195 -1.32 6.14 15.32
C GLU A 195 -2.56 6.41 16.16
N ARG A 196 -3.49 7.25 15.65
CA ARG A 196 -4.77 7.52 16.34
C ARG A 196 -5.61 6.25 16.53
N SER A 197 -5.61 5.35 15.55
CA SER A 197 -6.35 4.10 15.65
C SER A 197 -5.72 3.12 16.65
N LEU A 198 -4.38 3.07 16.69
CA LEU A 198 -3.63 2.25 17.65
C LEU A 198 -3.74 2.77 19.08
N GLU A 199 -3.74 4.10 19.28
CA GLU A 199 -3.96 4.69 20.61
C GLU A 199 -5.36 4.34 21.15
N ARG A 200 -6.39 4.34 20.31
CA ARG A 200 -7.73 3.87 20.73
C ARG A 200 -7.74 2.40 21.12
N LEU A 201 -7.01 1.53 20.40
CA LEU A 201 -6.85 0.13 20.82
C LEU A 201 -6.13 0.01 22.17
N HIS A 202 -5.16 0.90 22.44
CA HIS A 202 -4.52 0.97 23.74
C HIS A 202 -5.52 1.34 24.85
N GLU A 203 -6.31 2.38 24.62
CA GLU A 203 -7.29 2.88 25.61
C GLU A 203 -8.41 1.86 25.90
N GLU A 204 -8.91 1.17 24.88
CA GLU A 204 -10.06 0.25 25.01
C GLU A 204 -9.66 -1.18 25.40
N PHE A 205 -8.56 -1.69 24.89
CA PHE A 205 -8.15 -3.09 25.05
C PHE A 205 -6.81 -3.28 25.76
N GLY A 206 -6.17 -2.20 26.25
CA GLY A 206 -4.86 -2.27 26.88
C GLY A 206 -3.77 -2.78 25.94
N ALA A 207 -3.91 -2.53 24.61
CA ALA A 207 -2.87 -2.87 23.64
C ALA A 207 -1.56 -2.13 23.98
N PRO A 208 -0.38 -2.70 23.70
CA PRO A 208 0.88 -1.97 23.83
C PRO A 208 0.88 -0.70 22.99
N ARG A 209 1.47 0.37 23.49
CA ARG A 209 1.68 1.59 22.70
C ARG A 209 2.81 1.39 21.69
N GLU A 210 2.56 1.72 20.45
CA GLU A 210 3.53 1.61 19.35
C GLU A 210 4.47 2.82 19.33
N ARG A 211 5.35 2.91 20.32
CA ARG A 211 6.27 4.05 20.51
C ARG A 211 7.26 4.21 19.35
N GLU A 212 7.75 3.10 18.82
CA GLU A 212 8.69 3.10 17.72
C GLU A 212 8.07 3.71 16.45
N LEU A 213 6.84 3.31 16.08
CA LEU A 213 6.13 3.88 14.95
C LEU A 213 5.94 5.39 15.10
N ARG A 214 5.58 5.85 16.29
CA ARG A 214 5.48 7.29 16.61
C ARG A 214 6.81 8.01 16.43
N THR A 215 7.90 7.48 16.97
CA THR A 215 9.24 8.06 16.83
C THR A 215 9.65 8.17 15.37
N LEU A 216 9.40 7.14 14.56
CA LEU A 216 9.68 7.17 13.12
C LEU A 216 8.81 8.20 12.40
N GLY A 217 7.53 8.31 12.76
CA GLY A 217 6.63 9.34 12.23
C GLY A 217 7.10 10.77 12.57
N GLU A 218 7.63 10.99 13.78
CA GLU A 218 8.23 12.26 14.19
C GLU A 218 9.51 12.57 13.42
N ARG A 219 10.37 11.57 13.20
CA ARG A 219 11.57 11.71 12.37
C ARG A 219 11.21 12.07 10.92
N LEU A 220 10.19 11.43 10.35
CA LEU A 220 9.70 11.78 9.01
C LEU A 220 9.21 13.23 8.98
N ARG A 221 8.42 13.65 9.96
CA ARG A 221 7.91 15.02 10.06
C ARG A 221 9.01 16.07 10.11
N SER A 222 10.10 15.78 10.81
CA SER A 222 11.23 16.70 10.98
C SER A 222 12.29 16.54 9.89
N PHE A 223 12.03 15.72 8.85
CA PHE A 223 12.98 15.53 7.77
C PHE A 223 13.05 16.80 6.91
N ASP A 224 14.25 17.31 6.73
CA ASP A 224 14.50 18.54 5.95
C ASP A 224 14.63 18.21 4.46
N LEU A 225 13.52 18.29 3.72
CA LEU A 225 13.53 18.12 2.27
C LEU A 225 14.18 19.31 1.55
N ALA A 226 14.24 20.51 2.17
CA ALA A 226 14.87 21.67 1.55
C ALA A 226 16.39 21.49 1.40
N ALA A 227 16.98 20.60 2.19
CA ALA A 227 18.39 20.21 2.03
C ALA A 227 18.68 19.65 0.62
N LEU A 228 17.70 19.05 -0.06
CA LEU A 228 17.84 18.54 -1.42
C LEU A 228 17.94 19.64 -2.50
N GLU A 229 17.56 20.87 -2.19
CA GLU A 229 17.69 22.04 -3.09
C GLU A 229 18.88 22.93 -2.72
N SER A 230 19.60 22.58 -1.65
CA SER A 230 20.68 23.42 -1.15
C SER A 230 21.92 23.35 -2.05
N PRO A 231 22.42 24.48 -2.56
CA PRO A 231 23.66 24.52 -3.34
C PRO A 231 24.92 24.20 -2.51
N LEU A 232 24.78 24.11 -1.19
CA LEU A 232 25.86 23.78 -0.26
C LEU A 232 26.23 22.29 -0.29
N PHE A 233 25.29 21.44 -0.70
CA PHE A 233 25.55 20.02 -0.85
C PHE A 233 25.98 19.74 -2.29
N GLY A 234 27.22 19.33 -2.51
CA GLY A 234 27.62 18.74 -3.78
C GLY A 234 26.86 17.43 -4.06
N ALA A 235 27.03 16.84 -5.23
CA ALA A 235 26.33 15.61 -5.62
C ALA A 235 26.40 14.50 -4.54
N ALA A 236 27.55 14.29 -3.92
CA ALA A 236 27.73 13.29 -2.86
C ALA A 236 26.88 13.60 -1.60
N GLY A 237 26.70 14.85 -1.24
CA GLY A 237 25.87 15.22 -0.08
C GLY A 237 24.38 15.02 -0.36
N LEU A 238 23.93 15.27 -1.59
CA LEU A 238 22.55 15.01 -2.02
C LEU A 238 22.24 13.51 -1.98
N ASP A 239 23.16 12.67 -2.46
CA ASP A 239 23.02 11.21 -2.40
C ASP A 239 22.92 10.73 -0.95
N GLU A 240 23.67 11.28 -0.03
CA GLU A 240 23.59 10.92 1.39
C GLU A 240 22.23 11.27 2.01
N VAL A 241 21.65 12.42 1.66
CA VAL A 241 20.30 12.82 2.10
C VAL A 241 19.25 11.87 1.55
N LEU A 242 19.31 11.51 0.26
CA LEU A 242 18.38 10.57 -0.37
C LEU A 242 18.49 9.16 0.24
N VAL A 243 19.70 8.67 0.47
CA VAL A 243 19.95 7.38 1.15
C VAL A 243 19.41 7.40 2.58
N GLY A 244 19.60 8.50 3.30
CA GLY A 244 19.05 8.70 4.66
C GLY A 244 17.53 8.63 4.66
N LEU A 245 16.88 9.30 3.71
CA LEU A 245 15.42 9.26 3.54
C LEU A 245 14.93 7.85 3.18
N ALA A 246 15.56 7.20 2.21
CA ALA A 246 15.19 5.83 1.81
C ALA A 246 15.30 4.84 2.98
N ARG A 247 16.33 4.98 3.82
CA ARG A 247 16.47 4.17 5.03
C ARG A 247 15.34 4.42 6.02
N LEU A 248 15.03 5.69 6.31
CA LEU A 248 13.93 6.05 7.21
C LEU A 248 12.59 5.46 6.71
N LEU A 249 12.33 5.51 5.41
CA LEU A 249 11.12 4.95 4.82
C LEU A 249 11.04 3.42 4.99
N ARG A 250 12.16 2.72 4.82
CA ARG A 250 12.22 1.26 5.08
C ARG A 250 12.01 0.93 6.55
N ASP A 251 12.58 1.72 7.46
CA ASP A 251 12.36 1.55 8.90
C ASP A 251 10.87 1.70 9.23
N ILE A 252 10.19 2.68 8.64
CA ILE A 252 8.73 2.89 8.80
C ILE A 252 7.95 1.68 8.26
N ALA A 253 8.28 1.19 7.08
CA ALA A 253 7.60 0.04 6.48
C ALA A 253 7.79 -1.22 7.32
N ALA A 254 9.00 -1.50 7.77
CA ALA A 254 9.33 -2.64 8.62
C ALA A 254 8.60 -2.56 9.97
N CYS A 255 8.60 -1.39 10.61
CA CYS A 255 7.89 -1.16 11.87
C CYS A 255 6.38 -1.37 11.71
N ALA A 256 5.77 -0.85 10.64
CA ALA A 256 4.35 -1.07 10.33
C ALA A 256 4.03 -2.57 10.12
N GLY A 257 4.91 -3.33 9.47
CA GLY A 257 4.81 -4.78 9.35
C GLY A 257 4.81 -5.48 10.71
N GLN A 258 5.73 -5.13 11.59
CA GLN A 258 5.80 -5.67 12.95
C GLN A 258 4.55 -5.34 13.78
N VAL A 259 3.96 -4.14 13.59
CA VAL A 259 2.66 -3.80 14.21
C VAL A 259 1.58 -4.76 13.73
N SER A 260 1.51 -5.06 12.42
CA SER A 260 0.58 -6.04 11.86
C SER A 260 0.73 -7.42 12.52
N ASP A 261 1.96 -7.90 12.62
CA ASP A 261 2.25 -9.22 13.22
C ASP A 261 1.84 -9.27 14.70
N ARG A 262 2.16 -8.22 15.49
CA ARG A 262 1.74 -8.14 16.90
C ARG A 262 0.22 -8.13 17.06
N LEU A 263 -0.50 -7.39 16.20
CA LEU A 263 -1.97 -7.39 16.21
C LEU A 263 -2.53 -8.74 15.81
N GLY A 264 -1.94 -9.39 14.79
CA GLY A 264 -2.30 -10.74 14.37
C GLY A 264 -2.18 -11.75 15.51
N LEU A 265 -1.03 -11.79 16.16
CA LEU A 265 -0.77 -12.69 17.28
C LEU A 265 -1.68 -12.42 18.49
N ARG A 266 -1.97 -11.15 18.79
CA ARG A 266 -2.76 -10.78 19.97
C ARG A 266 -4.26 -11.04 19.82
N TYR A 267 -4.82 -10.74 18.66
CA TYR A 267 -6.27 -10.69 18.47
C TYR A 267 -6.84 -11.80 17.56
N PHE A 268 -5.99 -12.42 16.73
CA PHE A 268 -6.45 -13.37 15.71
C PHE A 268 -5.84 -14.78 15.83
N ALA A 269 -4.78 -14.97 16.62
CA ALA A 269 -4.10 -16.26 16.76
C ALA A 269 -4.91 -17.35 17.48
N HIS A 270 -6.04 -16.98 18.11
CA HIS A 270 -6.88 -17.92 18.87
C HIS A 270 -8.05 -18.52 18.08
N VAL A 271 -8.23 -18.17 16.82
CA VAL A 271 -9.35 -18.64 16.00
C VAL A 271 -9.22 -20.14 15.67
N ASP A 272 -8.01 -20.65 15.53
CA ASP A 272 -7.75 -22.05 15.22
C ASP A 272 -8.10 -23.00 16.39
N ASP A 273 -7.94 -22.56 17.64
CA ASP A 273 -8.21 -23.37 18.83
C ASP A 273 -9.72 -23.57 19.12
N VAL A 274 -10.55 -22.61 18.71
CA VAL A 274 -12.00 -22.66 18.91
C VAL A 274 -12.67 -23.57 17.89
N SER A 275 -12.17 -23.63 16.68
CA SER A 275 -12.70 -24.49 15.61
C SER A 275 -12.49 -25.97 15.88
N GLN A 276 -11.40 -26.33 16.54
CA GLN A 276 -11.12 -27.74 16.90
C GLN A 276 -11.94 -28.24 18.11
N ARG A 277 -12.39 -27.34 18.98
CA ARG A 277 -13.21 -27.73 20.16
C ARG A 277 -14.69 -27.95 19.84
N THR A 278 -15.19 -27.42 18.73
CA THR A 278 -16.62 -27.56 18.34
C THR A 278 -16.91 -28.82 17.54
N VAL A 279 -15.89 -29.57 17.09
CA VAL A 279 -16.01 -30.79 16.29
C VAL A 279 -15.87 -32.07 17.19
N SER A 280 -15.62 -31.93 18.48
CA SER A 280 -15.37 -33.05 19.42
C SER A 280 -16.52 -33.27 20.42
N THR A 281 -17.74 -32.82 20.10
CA THR A 281 -18.98 -33.15 20.79
C THR A 281 -20.01 -33.59 19.76
#